data_11dafccaa2dbea36aeaac670cd8edfc0
#
_entry.id   11dafccaa2dbea36aeaac670cd8edfc0
#
_cell.length_a   1.000
_cell.length_b   1.000
_cell.length_c   1.000
_cell.angle_alpha   90.00
_cell.angle_beta   90.00
_cell.angle_gamma   90.00
#
_symmetry.space_group_name_H-M   'P 1'
#
loop_
_entity.id
_entity.type
_entity.pdbx_description
1 polymer ?
#
loop_
_entity_poly.entity_id
_entity_poly.type
_entity_poly.pdbx_seq_one_letter_code
_entity_poly.pdbx_strand_id
1 'polypeptide(L)' 'MKASELKEKSAEELQQEIETLVKDQFNLRMQKSTGQLGQTHLLGQIKKDIARVKTVLNEKQEQA' A
#
# COMPACT_ATOMS: atom_id res chain seq x y z
N MET A 1 0.69 4.39 -7.31
CA MET A 1 1.52 5.36 -6.56
C MET A 1 2.89 5.49 -7.20
N LYS A 2 3.35 6.69 -7.35
CA LYS A 2 4.70 6.93 -7.88
C LYS A 2 5.67 7.09 -6.71
N ALA A 3 6.88 6.55 -6.89
CA ALA A 3 7.90 6.63 -5.84
C ALA A 3 8.24 8.08 -5.48
N SER A 4 8.24 8.97 -6.48
CA SER A 4 8.53 10.38 -6.23
C SER A 4 7.51 11.05 -5.30
N GLU A 5 6.25 10.69 -5.43
CA GLU A 5 5.20 11.20 -4.55
C GLU A 5 5.36 10.69 -3.13
N LEU A 6 5.76 9.44 -3.00
CA LEU A 6 5.97 8.84 -1.68
C LEU A 6 7.17 9.45 -0.97
N LYS A 7 8.20 9.81 -1.71
CA LYS A 7 9.39 10.41 -1.12
C LYS A 7 9.13 11.79 -0.53
N GLU A 8 8.10 12.48 -1.00
CA GLU A 8 7.74 13.80 -0.48
C GLU A 8 6.96 13.71 0.83
N LYS A 9 6.41 12.55 1.15
CA LYS A 9 5.61 12.36 2.36
C LYS A 9 6.50 12.10 3.56
N SER A 10 6.02 12.52 4.74
CA SER A 10 6.72 12.23 5.99
C SER A 10 6.57 10.76 6.36
N ALA A 11 7.41 10.29 7.31
CA ALA A 11 7.35 8.90 7.78
C ALA A 11 5.96 8.58 8.37
N GLU A 12 5.37 9.54 9.10
CA GLU A 12 4.05 9.33 9.67
C GLU A 12 2.98 9.19 8.60
N GLU A 13 3.04 10.00 7.56
CA GLU A 13 2.11 9.92 6.44
C GLU A 13 2.25 8.58 5.72
N LEU A 14 3.47 8.10 5.55
CA LEU A 14 3.72 6.81 4.92
C LEU A 14 3.16 5.66 5.74
N GLN A 15 3.29 5.73 7.07
CA GLN A 15 2.71 4.73 7.94
C GLN A 15 1.19 4.71 7.83
N GLN A 16 0.55 5.87 7.74
CA GLN A 16 -0.89 5.97 7.55
C GLN A 16 -1.31 5.39 6.20
N GLU A 17 -0.53 5.62 5.17
CA GLU A 17 -0.79 5.02 3.86
C GLU A 17 -0.75 3.50 3.93
N ILE A 18 0.24 2.94 4.62
CA ILE A 18 0.35 1.49 4.80
C ILE A 18 -0.88 0.96 5.52
N GLU A 19 -1.31 1.61 6.60
CA GLU A 19 -2.49 1.19 7.34
C GLU A 19 -3.74 1.19 6.47
N THR A 20 -3.91 2.24 5.66
CA THR A 20 -5.05 2.33 4.75
C THR A 20 -5.01 1.22 3.72
N LEU A 21 -3.84 0.96 3.14
CA LEU A 21 -3.69 -0.09 2.13
C LEU A 21 -3.94 -1.47 2.71
N VAL A 22 -3.48 -1.72 3.94
CA VAL A 22 -3.73 -2.99 4.62
C VAL A 22 -5.22 -3.19 4.88
N LYS A 23 -5.92 -2.14 5.29
CA LYS A 23 -7.37 -2.20 5.49
C LYS A 23 -8.10 -2.48 4.18
N ASP A 24 -7.68 -1.82 3.11
CA ASP A 24 -8.28 -2.05 1.80
C ASP A 24 -8.06 -3.48 1.33
N GLN A 25 -6.86 -4.01 1.54
CA GLN A 25 -6.53 -5.39 1.21
C GLN A 25 -7.43 -6.36 1.97
N PHE A 26 -7.60 -6.11 3.26
CA PHE A 26 -8.43 -6.95 4.11
C PHE A 26 -9.89 -6.91 3.66
N ASN A 27 -10.40 -5.70 3.37
CA ASN A 27 -11.78 -5.55 2.89
C ASN A 27 -12.01 -6.29 1.57
N LEU A 28 -11.07 -6.21 0.65
CA LEU A 28 -11.18 -6.93 -0.61
C LEU A 28 -11.20 -8.43 -0.43
N ARG A 29 -10.41 -8.93 0.52
CA ARG A 29 -10.40 -10.37 0.83
C ARG A 29 -11.73 -10.84 1.41
N MET A 30 -12.41 -9.97 2.14
CA MET A 30 -13.70 -10.31 2.73
C MET A 30 -14.84 -10.22 1.72
N GLN A 31 -14.69 -9.45 0.65
CA GLN A 31 -15.71 -9.31 -0.38
C GLN A 31 -15.59 -10.44 -1.41
N LYS A 32 -16.07 -11.60 -1.04
CA LYS A 32 -16.00 -12.78 -1.90
C LYS A 32 -17.00 -12.77 -3.05
N SER A 33 -17.93 -11.83 -3.06
CA SER A 33 -19.02 -11.79 -4.03
C SER A 33 -18.68 -11.01 -5.31
N THR A 34 -17.58 -10.27 -5.34
CA THR A 34 -17.15 -9.56 -6.53
C THR A 34 -16.35 -10.48 -7.43
N GLY A 35 -16.43 -10.28 -8.75
CA GLY A 35 -15.77 -11.14 -9.72
C GLY A 35 -14.32 -11.45 -9.36
N GLN A 36 -13.99 -12.73 -9.35
CA GLN A 36 -12.68 -13.19 -8.87
C GLN A 36 -11.49 -12.58 -9.61
N LEU A 37 -11.63 -12.36 -10.90
CA LEU A 37 -10.54 -11.81 -11.72
C LEU A 37 -10.22 -10.36 -11.33
N GLY A 38 -11.26 -9.53 -11.16
CA GLY A 38 -11.10 -8.15 -10.75
C GLY A 38 -10.52 -8.04 -9.35
N GLN A 39 -10.98 -8.89 -8.43
CA GLN A 39 -10.50 -8.90 -7.06
C GLN A 39 -9.02 -9.29 -6.98
N THR A 40 -8.61 -10.30 -7.75
CA THR A 40 -7.22 -10.73 -7.78
C THR A 40 -6.30 -9.62 -8.30
N HIS A 41 -6.74 -8.92 -9.34
CA HIS A 41 -5.98 -7.81 -9.90
C HIS A 41 -5.81 -6.68 -8.88
N LEU A 42 -6.88 -6.32 -8.20
CA LEU A 42 -6.84 -5.25 -7.18
C LEU A 42 -5.97 -5.63 -6.00
N LEU A 43 -6.03 -6.88 -5.54
CA LEU A 43 -5.20 -7.35 -4.45
C LEU A 43 -3.72 -7.30 -4.82
N GLY A 44 -3.38 -7.70 -6.04
CA GLY A 44 -2.02 -7.63 -6.55
C GLY A 44 -1.51 -6.19 -6.59
N GLN A 45 -2.34 -5.27 -7.04
CA GLN A 45 -2.02 -3.85 -7.11
C GLN A 45 -1.74 -3.29 -5.70
N ILE A 46 -2.64 -3.58 -4.76
CA ILE A 46 -2.50 -3.11 -3.38
C ILE A 46 -1.23 -3.67 -2.75
N LYS A 47 -0.93 -4.94 -2.99
CA LYS A 47 0.27 -5.57 -2.47
C LYS A 47 1.53 -4.89 -2.98
N LYS A 48 1.57 -4.52 -4.25
CA LYS A 48 2.69 -3.77 -4.82
C LYS A 48 2.81 -2.39 -4.20
N ASP A 49 1.69 -1.71 -3.99
CA ASP A 49 1.68 -0.40 -3.37
C ASP A 49 2.19 -0.46 -1.92
N ILE A 50 1.77 -1.46 -1.16
CA ILE A 50 2.25 -1.65 0.22
C ILE A 50 3.77 -1.84 0.22
N ALA A 51 4.28 -2.69 -0.66
CA ALA A 51 5.72 -2.96 -0.74
C ALA A 51 6.49 -1.68 -1.08
N ARG A 52 5.97 -0.88 -2.00
CA ARG A 52 6.61 0.37 -2.42
C ARG A 52 6.64 1.38 -1.29
N VAL A 53 5.52 1.55 -0.57
CA VAL A 53 5.46 2.47 0.55
C VAL A 53 6.40 2.04 1.67
N LYS A 54 6.45 0.74 1.97
CA LYS A 54 7.36 0.21 2.99
C LYS A 54 8.83 0.47 2.62
N THR A 55 9.18 0.32 1.36
CA THR A 55 10.54 0.56 0.89
C THR A 55 10.93 2.02 1.11
N VAL A 56 10.05 2.95 0.73
CA VAL A 56 10.32 4.38 0.90
C VAL A 56 10.40 4.75 2.38
N LEU A 57 9.50 4.20 3.19
CA LEU A 57 9.52 4.45 4.64
C LEU A 57 10.83 3.96 5.26
N ASN A 58 11.28 2.78 4.87
CA ASN A 58 12.53 2.22 5.37
C ASN A 58 13.72 3.09 5.00
N GLU A 59 13.75 3.59 3.77
CA GLU A 59 14.80 4.50 3.32
C GLU A 59 14.83 5.78 4.15
N LYS A 60 13.66 6.34 4.46
CA LYS A 60 13.58 7.55 5.27
C LYS A 60 14.06 7.31 6.69
N GLN A 61 13.74 6.17 7.27
CA GLN A 61 14.19 5.82 8.62
C GLN A 61 15.70 5.61 8.67
N GLU A 62 16.29 5.07 7.63
CA GLU A 62 17.74 4.89 7.55
C GLU A 62 18.48 6.22 7.43
N GLN A 63 17.86 7.19 6.77
CA GLN A 63 18.45 8.52 6.59
C GLN A 63 18.34 9.40 7.84
N ALA A 64 17.46 9.04 8.73
CA ALA A 64 17.31 9.77 9.97
C ALA A 64 18.33 9.29 11.00
#